data_08627b6cb38a2130802e822ef1ed6718
#
_entry.id   08627b6cb38a2130802e822ef1ed6718
#
_cell.length_a   1.000
_cell.length_b   1.000
_cell.length_c   1.000
_cell.angle_alpha   90.00
_cell.angle_beta   90.00
_cell.angle_gamma   90.00
#
_symmetry.space_group_name_H-M   'P 1'
#
loop_
_entity.id
_entity.type
_entity.pdbx_description
1 polymer ?
#
loop_
_entity_poly.entity_id
_entity_poly.type
_entity_poly.pdbx_seq_one_letter_code
_entity_poly.pdbx_strand_id
1 'polypeptide(L)'
;MLRKAINQFRYVITFPYNIIMMGIHRYQWSKFPTVYGRLYLRGFGKVNIGNNVVINSTYKTNFYGRGFRTIILCSGSGNLIIEDNVGISNSCIICEKEIQINKGAIIGNGCCIYDTDCHAISYADRRDVKTDIPKRQKVIIGE
;
A
#
# COMPACT_ATOMS: atom_id res chain seq x y z
N MET A 1 -19.81 0.23 -20.90
CA MET A 1 -20.53 1.20 -20.04
C MET A 1 -20.81 0.68 -18.64
N LEU A 2 -21.45 -0.46 -18.44
CA LEU A 2 -21.84 -1.01 -17.13
C LEU A 2 -20.65 -1.14 -16.12
N ARG A 3 -19.49 -1.64 -16.53
CA ARG A 3 -18.31 -1.81 -15.68
C ARG A 3 -17.77 -0.47 -15.14
N LYS A 4 -17.79 0.59 -15.96
CA LYS A 4 -17.39 1.94 -15.51
C LYS A 4 -18.36 2.48 -14.48
N ALA A 5 -19.66 2.35 -14.69
CA ALA A 5 -20.70 2.79 -13.76
C ALA A 5 -20.60 2.05 -12.40
N ILE A 6 -20.38 0.74 -12.41
CA ILE A 6 -20.21 -0.07 -11.20
C ILE A 6 -18.97 0.36 -10.43
N ASN A 7 -17.85 0.63 -11.10
CA ASN A 7 -16.64 1.10 -10.44
C ASN A 7 -16.82 2.51 -9.85
N GLN A 8 -17.49 3.40 -10.57
CA GLN A 8 -17.82 4.74 -10.09
C GLN A 8 -18.69 4.68 -8.82
N PHE A 9 -19.73 3.85 -8.83
CA PHE A 9 -20.60 3.63 -7.68
C PHE A 9 -19.83 3.10 -6.46
N ARG A 10 -18.94 2.14 -6.66
CA ARG A 10 -18.08 1.62 -5.59
C ARG A 10 -17.12 2.67 -5.04
N TYR A 11 -16.55 3.48 -5.93
CA TYR A 11 -15.72 4.60 -5.51
C TYR A 11 -16.48 5.52 -4.57
N VAL A 12 -17.68 5.94 -4.96
CA VAL A 12 -18.51 6.85 -4.14
C VAL A 12 -18.83 6.25 -2.77
N ILE A 13 -19.21 4.98 -2.69
CA ILE A 13 -19.55 4.31 -1.42
C ILE A 13 -18.33 4.15 -0.50
N THR A 14 -17.17 3.86 -1.05
CA THR A 14 -15.97 3.60 -0.24
C THR A 14 -15.12 4.83 0.00
N PHE A 15 -15.40 5.94 -0.68
CA PHE A 15 -14.68 7.20 -0.54
C PHE A 15 -14.67 7.74 0.89
N PRO A 16 -15.82 7.87 1.61
CA PRO A 16 -15.82 8.37 2.98
C PRO A 16 -14.97 7.51 3.92
N TYR A 17 -15.05 6.18 3.76
CA TYR A 17 -14.23 5.27 4.55
C TYR A 17 -12.73 5.49 4.29
N ASN A 18 -12.32 5.57 3.03
CA ASN A 18 -10.91 5.70 2.69
C ASN A 18 -10.33 7.05 3.13
N ILE A 19 -11.07 8.15 2.97
CA ILE A 19 -10.59 9.49 3.39
C ILE A 19 -10.45 9.56 4.92
N ILE A 20 -11.39 8.97 5.66
CA ILE A 20 -11.30 8.91 7.13
C ILE A 20 -10.10 8.07 7.56
N MET A 21 -9.94 6.87 7.00
CA MET A 21 -8.84 5.98 7.35
C MET A 21 -7.48 6.59 7.00
N MET A 22 -7.34 7.19 5.82
CA MET A 22 -6.10 7.86 5.43
C MET A 22 -5.82 9.08 6.32
N GLY A 23 -6.84 9.82 6.74
CA GLY A 23 -6.72 10.91 7.70
C GLY A 23 -6.26 10.43 9.09
N ILE A 24 -6.86 9.36 9.63
CA ILE A 24 -6.45 8.75 10.91
C ILE A 24 -4.98 8.33 10.88
N HIS A 25 -4.53 7.72 9.78
CA HIS A 25 -3.15 7.28 9.59
C HIS A 25 -2.20 8.39 9.10
N ARG A 26 -2.68 9.64 9.02
CA ARG A 26 -1.90 10.85 8.65
C ARG A 26 -1.24 10.77 7.28
N TYR A 27 -1.86 10.08 6.32
CA TYR A 27 -1.39 10.05 4.96
C TYR A 27 -1.48 11.45 4.33
N GLN A 28 -0.47 11.80 3.56
CA GLN A 28 -0.44 13.04 2.79
C GLN A 28 -0.64 12.73 1.31
N TRP A 29 -1.35 13.58 0.60
CA TRP A 29 -1.60 13.44 -0.83
C TRP A 29 -1.63 14.79 -1.53
N SER A 30 -1.10 14.84 -2.74
CA SER A 30 -1.22 16.02 -3.61
C SER A 30 -2.63 16.15 -4.16
N LYS A 31 -3.19 15.02 -4.64
CA LYS A 31 -4.59 14.84 -4.99
C LYS A 31 -5.07 13.51 -4.41
N PHE A 32 -6.28 13.50 -3.82
CA PHE A 32 -6.82 12.28 -3.24
C PHE A 32 -6.83 11.14 -4.29
N PRO A 33 -6.25 9.96 -3.99
CA PRO A 33 -6.16 8.88 -4.94
C PRO A 33 -7.53 8.31 -5.30
N THR A 34 -7.67 7.80 -6.52
CA THR A 34 -8.85 7.04 -6.91
C THR A 34 -8.76 5.63 -6.33
N VAL A 35 -9.59 5.33 -5.32
CA VAL A 35 -9.57 4.04 -4.63
C VAL A 35 -10.84 3.26 -4.89
N TYR A 36 -10.73 2.12 -5.55
CA TYR A 36 -11.84 1.20 -5.75
C TYR A 36 -11.86 0.12 -4.67
N GLY A 37 -12.78 0.22 -3.74
CA GLY A 37 -12.89 -0.64 -2.56
C GLY A 37 -12.30 -0.01 -1.31
N ARG A 38 -12.19 -0.79 -0.23
CA ARG A 38 -11.68 -0.33 1.06
C ARG A 38 -10.22 -0.72 1.22
N LEU A 39 -9.36 0.25 1.48
CA LEU A 39 -7.97 0.00 1.87
C LEU A 39 -7.92 -0.63 3.26
N TYR A 40 -6.91 -1.46 3.49
CA TYR A 40 -6.51 -1.87 4.82
C TYR A 40 -5.21 -1.13 5.18
N LEU A 41 -5.33 -0.16 6.10
CA LEU A 41 -4.23 0.70 6.49
C LEU A 41 -3.82 0.40 7.93
N ARG A 42 -2.51 0.41 8.19
CA ARG A 42 -1.97 0.20 9.53
C ARG A 42 -0.65 0.95 9.72
N GLY A 43 -0.36 1.31 10.99
CA GLY A 43 0.83 2.06 11.35
C GLY A 43 0.63 3.58 11.19
N PHE A 44 1.63 4.34 11.62
CA PHE A 44 1.63 5.81 11.64
C PHE A 44 2.93 6.37 11.04
N GLY A 45 3.57 5.62 10.15
CA GLY A 45 4.70 6.08 9.37
C GLY A 45 4.28 7.16 8.37
N LYS A 46 5.26 7.79 7.77
CA LYS A 46 5.05 8.83 6.77
C LYS A 46 4.65 8.21 5.43
N VAL A 47 3.50 8.63 4.91
CA VAL A 47 3.03 8.20 3.58
C VAL A 47 2.68 9.42 2.75
N ASN A 48 3.31 9.54 1.58
CA ASN A 48 3.07 10.59 0.61
C ASN A 48 2.55 9.99 -0.69
N ILE A 49 1.44 10.52 -1.21
CA ILE A 49 0.80 10.05 -2.43
C ILE A 49 0.71 11.21 -3.42
N GLY A 50 1.23 10.99 -4.61
CA GLY A 50 1.23 11.94 -5.72
C GLY A 50 -0.13 12.11 -6.39
N ASN A 51 -0.08 12.69 -7.58
CA ASN A 51 -1.27 12.95 -8.39
C ASN A 51 -1.68 11.72 -9.21
N ASN A 52 -2.98 11.59 -9.51
CA ASN A 52 -3.52 10.56 -10.42
C ASN A 52 -3.17 9.12 -10.02
N VAL A 53 -2.96 8.87 -8.72
CA VAL A 53 -2.73 7.51 -8.21
C VAL A 53 -4.06 6.74 -8.20
N VAL A 54 -4.02 5.50 -8.69
CA VAL A 54 -5.19 4.61 -8.73
C VAL A 54 -4.91 3.35 -7.92
N ILE A 55 -5.77 3.05 -6.95
CA ILE A 55 -5.62 1.88 -6.09
C ILE A 55 -6.85 0.98 -6.19
N ASN A 56 -6.67 -0.24 -6.66
CA ASN A 56 -7.69 -1.29 -6.60
C ASN A 56 -7.54 -2.07 -5.29
N SER A 57 -8.61 -2.13 -4.50
CA SER A 57 -8.65 -2.80 -3.20
C SER A 57 -9.90 -3.66 -3.06
N THR A 58 -10.26 -4.37 -4.13
CA THR A 58 -11.40 -5.27 -4.15
C THR A 58 -11.26 -6.34 -5.23
N TYR A 59 -11.61 -7.59 -4.90
CA TYR A 59 -11.65 -8.69 -5.86
C TYR A 59 -12.66 -8.46 -7.01
N LYS A 60 -13.65 -7.63 -6.77
CA LYS A 60 -14.72 -7.35 -7.75
C LYS A 60 -14.25 -6.50 -8.94
N THR A 61 -13.13 -5.80 -8.83
CA THR A 61 -12.51 -5.06 -9.94
C THR A 61 -11.41 -5.87 -10.62
N ASN A 62 -10.82 -6.83 -9.90
CA ASN A 62 -9.75 -7.67 -10.42
C ASN A 62 -9.93 -9.12 -9.93
N PHE A 63 -10.44 -9.99 -10.81
CA PHE A 63 -10.75 -11.39 -10.53
C PHE A 63 -9.53 -12.24 -10.12
N TYR A 64 -8.33 -11.84 -10.56
CA TYR A 64 -7.11 -12.56 -10.25
C TYR A 64 -6.65 -12.39 -8.80
N GLY A 65 -7.28 -11.49 -8.03
CA GLY A 65 -6.87 -11.06 -6.70
C GLY A 65 -7.25 -11.94 -5.52
N ARG A 66 -7.74 -13.15 -5.73
CA ARG A 66 -8.11 -14.08 -4.65
C ARG A 66 -8.76 -13.43 -3.41
N GLY A 67 -9.48 -12.31 -3.57
CA GLY A 67 -10.18 -11.64 -2.47
C GLY A 67 -9.33 -10.72 -1.59
N PHE A 68 -8.05 -10.55 -1.86
CA PHE A 68 -7.21 -9.64 -1.08
C PHE A 68 -7.55 -8.16 -1.37
N ARG A 69 -7.52 -7.35 -0.33
CA ARG A 69 -7.53 -5.90 -0.44
C ARG A 69 -6.10 -5.41 -0.61
N THR A 70 -5.94 -4.19 -1.08
CA THR A 70 -4.65 -3.51 -0.95
C THR A 70 -4.41 -3.20 0.54
N ILE A 71 -3.28 -3.67 1.03
CA ILE A 71 -2.81 -3.51 2.40
C ILE A 71 -1.62 -2.56 2.34
N ILE A 72 -1.65 -1.51 3.15
CA ILE A 72 -0.51 -0.62 3.36
C ILE A 72 -0.25 -0.56 4.87
N LEU A 73 0.86 -1.16 5.28
CA LEU A 73 1.38 -1.05 6.63
C LEU A 73 2.63 -0.18 6.57
N CYS A 74 2.58 1.01 7.17
CA CYS A 74 3.73 1.88 7.29
C CYS A 74 4.01 2.11 8.79
N SER A 75 5.13 1.57 9.28
CA SER A 75 5.50 1.70 10.71
C SER A 75 5.88 3.13 11.05
N GLY A 76 6.00 3.45 12.35
CA GLY A 76 6.30 4.82 12.79
C GLY A 76 7.59 5.42 12.22
N SER A 77 8.58 4.59 11.87
CA SER A 77 9.84 5.01 11.22
C SER A 77 9.81 4.90 9.70
N GLY A 78 8.78 4.28 9.13
CA GLY A 78 8.66 4.07 7.69
C GLY A 78 8.37 5.35 6.93
N ASN A 79 8.90 5.44 5.70
CA ASN A 79 8.64 6.51 4.74
C ASN A 79 8.24 5.90 3.39
N LEU A 80 6.94 5.89 3.10
CA LEU A 80 6.40 5.39 1.84
C LEU A 80 6.10 6.56 0.91
N ILE A 81 6.71 6.54 -0.27
CA ILE A 81 6.51 7.53 -1.33
C ILE A 81 5.87 6.84 -2.51
N ILE A 82 4.70 7.27 -2.90
CA ILE A 82 3.99 6.84 -4.09
C ILE A 82 3.88 8.04 -5.02
N GLU A 83 4.62 8.02 -6.11
CA GLU A 83 4.69 9.15 -7.03
C GLU A 83 3.47 9.23 -7.95
N ASP A 84 3.49 10.23 -8.85
CA ASP A 84 2.38 10.50 -9.77
C ASP A 84 2.11 9.35 -10.75
N ASN A 85 0.85 9.17 -11.11
CA ASN A 85 0.36 8.21 -12.10
C ASN A 85 0.65 6.74 -11.77
N VAL A 86 0.89 6.42 -10.51
CA VAL A 86 1.10 5.04 -10.04
C VAL A 86 -0.23 4.28 -10.00
N GLY A 87 -0.19 3.03 -10.46
CA GLY A 87 -1.30 2.08 -10.33
C GLY A 87 -0.96 0.94 -9.37
N ILE A 88 -1.85 0.66 -8.41
CA ILE A 88 -1.66 -0.46 -7.46
C ILE A 88 -2.92 -1.32 -7.46
N SER A 89 -2.75 -2.63 -7.58
CA SER A 89 -3.88 -3.56 -7.57
C SER A 89 -3.69 -4.67 -6.54
N ASN A 90 -4.58 -4.73 -5.54
CA ASN A 90 -4.71 -5.85 -4.60
C ASN A 90 -3.36 -6.41 -4.10
N SER A 91 -2.51 -5.53 -3.60
CA SER A 91 -1.12 -5.80 -3.22
C SER A 91 -0.88 -5.49 -1.75
N CYS A 92 0.18 -6.04 -1.19
CA CYS A 92 0.61 -5.78 0.17
C CYS A 92 1.92 -4.98 0.16
N ILE A 93 1.91 -3.83 0.85
CA ILE A 93 3.08 -2.97 1.02
C ILE A 93 3.36 -2.85 2.50
N ILE A 94 4.56 -3.28 2.94
CA ILE A 94 5.04 -3.14 4.32
C ILE A 94 6.29 -2.29 4.30
N CYS A 95 6.19 -1.09 4.87
CA CYS A 95 7.25 -0.11 4.93
C CYS A 95 7.67 0.16 6.37
N GLU A 96 8.89 -0.23 6.71
CA GLU A 96 9.49 0.01 8.03
C GLU A 96 10.67 0.99 7.97
N LYS A 97 11.26 1.20 6.80
CA LYS A 97 12.35 2.14 6.55
C LYS A 97 11.99 3.10 5.43
N GLU A 98 12.06 2.66 4.18
CA GLU A 98 11.73 3.48 3.03
C GLU A 98 11.35 2.64 1.81
N ILE A 99 10.18 2.91 1.24
CA ILE A 99 9.75 2.39 -0.05
C ILE A 99 9.40 3.57 -0.95
N GLN A 100 9.98 3.61 -2.14
CA GLN A 100 9.68 4.59 -3.18
C GLN A 100 9.13 3.88 -4.41
N ILE A 101 7.91 4.23 -4.82
CA ILE A 101 7.28 3.75 -6.04
C ILE A 101 7.27 4.92 -7.01
N ASN A 102 8.12 4.84 -8.02
CA ASN A 102 8.38 5.94 -8.96
C ASN A 102 7.20 6.15 -9.91
N LYS A 103 7.20 7.34 -10.49
CA LYS A 103 6.16 7.82 -11.40
C LYS A 103 5.81 6.82 -12.49
N GLY A 104 4.52 6.57 -12.66
CA GLY A 104 3.99 5.70 -13.72
C GLY A 104 4.14 4.20 -13.46
N ALA A 105 4.73 3.77 -12.34
CA ALA A 105 4.85 2.35 -12.01
C ALA A 105 3.48 1.68 -11.86
N ILE A 106 3.37 0.46 -12.34
CA ILE A 106 2.15 -0.35 -12.24
C ILE A 106 2.44 -1.59 -11.40
N ILE A 107 1.87 -1.62 -10.20
CA ILE A 107 1.96 -2.76 -9.29
C ILE A 107 0.80 -3.71 -9.56
N GLY A 108 1.13 -4.86 -10.08
CA GLY A 108 0.18 -5.93 -10.41
C GLY A 108 -0.47 -6.53 -9.17
N ASN A 109 -1.51 -7.31 -9.41
CA ASN A 109 -2.24 -7.98 -8.37
C ASN A 109 -1.41 -9.06 -7.67
N GLY A 110 -1.53 -9.14 -6.33
CA GLY A 110 -0.84 -10.13 -5.49
C GLY A 110 0.64 -9.83 -5.23
N CYS A 111 1.14 -8.65 -5.63
CA CYS A 111 2.50 -8.24 -5.28
C CYS A 111 2.63 -8.03 -3.77
N CYS A 112 3.78 -8.47 -3.23
CA CYS A 112 4.21 -8.21 -1.88
C CYS A 112 5.50 -7.39 -1.93
N ILE A 113 5.48 -6.17 -1.40
CA ILE A 113 6.59 -5.22 -1.42
C ILE A 113 6.95 -4.92 0.02
N TYR A 114 8.13 -5.37 0.43
CA TYR A 114 8.63 -5.21 1.80
C TYR A 114 10.04 -4.63 1.76
N ASP A 115 10.33 -3.71 2.65
CA ASP A 115 11.66 -3.15 2.90
C ASP A 115 12.31 -3.74 4.17
N THR A 116 11.73 -4.81 4.69
CA THR A 116 12.10 -5.47 5.94
C THR A 116 12.08 -6.99 5.78
N ASP A 117 13.00 -7.66 6.44
CA ASP A 117 12.98 -9.14 6.55
C ASP A 117 11.90 -9.62 7.54
N CYS A 118 11.19 -8.71 8.21
CA CYS A 118 10.21 -8.94 9.27
C CYS A 118 10.78 -9.64 10.53
N HIS A 119 11.83 -10.40 10.40
CA HIS A 119 12.53 -11.13 11.45
C HIS A 119 14.02 -11.22 11.17
N ALA A 120 14.82 -11.61 12.17
CA ALA A 120 16.21 -11.98 11.95
C ALA A 120 16.32 -13.16 10.99
N ILE A 121 17.30 -13.12 10.08
CA ILE A 121 17.55 -14.22 9.12
C ILE A 121 18.19 -15.42 9.81
N SER A 122 19.06 -15.17 10.81
CA SER A 122 19.69 -16.22 11.59
C SER A 122 18.66 -16.98 12.41
N TYR A 123 18.66 -18.30 12.32
CA TYR A 123 17.78 -19.15 13.12
C TYR A 123 17.98 -18.99 14.62
N ALA A 124 19.22 -18.83 15.06
CA ALA A 124 19.54 -18.63 16.47
C ALA A 124 18.96 -17.31 17.01
N ASP A 125 19.15 -16.21 16.26
CA ASP A 125 18.66 -14.89 16.63
C ASP A 125 17.13 -14.81 16.63
N ARG A 126 16.49 -15.49 15.68
CA ARG A 126 15.02 -15.51 15.52
C ARG A 126 14.28 -16.18 16.69
N ARG A 127 14.95 -17.01 17.47
CA ARG A 127 14.37 -17.71 18.65
C ARG A 127 14.29 -16.87 19.90
N ASP A 128 15.04 -15.78 19.97
CA ASP A 128 15.02 -14.88 21.11
C ASP A 128 14.51 -13.50 20.70
N VAL A 129 13.44 -13.04 21.33
CA VAL A 129 12.82 -11.73 21.05
C VAL A 129 13.82 -10.57 21.13
N LYS A 130 14.90 -10.70 21.93
CA LYS A 130 15.93 -9.67 22.08
C LYS A 130 16.87 -9.60 20.88
N THR A 131 17.07 -10.70 20.18
CA THR A 131 17.98 -10.82 19.03
C THR A 131 17.23 -10.92 17.71
N ASP A 132 15.91 -11.11 17.73
CA ASP A 132 15.06 -11.14 16.53
C ASP A 132 14.89 -9.73 15.93
N ILE A 133 16.02 -9.19 15.43
CA ILE A 133 16.07 -7.85 14.84
C ILE A 133 16.09 -7.97 13.30
N PRO A 134 15.00 -7.58 12.60
CA PRO A 134 14.96 -7.63 11.15
C PRO A 134 15.91 -6.61 10.52
N LYS A 135 16.51 -6.96 9.39
CA LYS A 135 17.19 -5.99 8.54
C LYS A 135 16.17 -5.21 7.73
N ARG A 136 16.48 -3.95 7.48
CA ARG A 136 15.65 -3.04 6.70
C ARG A 136 16.50 -2.32 5.68
N GLN A 137 16.04 -2.32 4.42
CA GLN A 137 16.70 -1.61 3.34
C GLN A 137 15.70 -0.88 2.47
N LYS A 138 16.12 0.28 1.95
CA LYS A 138 15.32 1.03 0.98
C LYS A 138 14.99 0.17 -0.23
N VAL A 139 13.73 0.23 -0.67
CA VAL A 139 13.24 -0.37 -1.91
C VAL A 139 12.79 0.72 -2.86
N ILE A 140 13.22 0.64 -4.12
CA ILE A 140 12.79 1.54 -5.20
C ILE A 140 12.16 0.69 -6.29
N ILE A 141 11.00 1.09 -6.79
CA ILE A 141 10.26 0.42 -7.86
C ILE A 141 10.01 1.39 -9.01
N GLY A 142 10.39 0.97 -10.20
CA GLY A 142 10.41 1.80 -11.41
C GLY A 142 11.72 2.54 -11.59
N GLU A 143 11.90 3.12 -12.78
CA GLU A 143 13.09 3.91 -13.17
C GLU A 143 13.06 5.32 -12.59
#